data_27f5c0c82617c28c61a806222571ca01
#
_entry.id   27f5c0c82617c28c61a806222571ca01
#
_cell.length_a   1.000
_cell.length_b   1.000
_cell.length_c   1.000
_cell.angle_alpha   90.00
_cell.angle_beta   90.00
_cell.angle_gamma   90.00
#
_symmetry.space_group_name_H-M   'P 1'
#
loop_
_entity.id
_entity.type
_entity.pdbx_description
1 polymer ?
#
loop_
_entity_poly.entity_id
_entity_poly.type
_entity_poly.pdbx_seq_one_letter_code
_entity_poly.pdbx_strand_id
1 'polypeptide(L)'
;MAVSASVPGGRKGDPEAAFAALQARLRPFESTDDAARAEERTVLAIPSINLDQELLDRHVADIPGQEERCLYLAFALRRPRVRLVVVTCLPVRDEVVEYYLGLIPAAQDARARIHLLSPEDDSPRPLAQKILERPELLAGLRELMPDRRRAFIMPFNVRDHERDLALELDVPIYGVDHRFARHGLKSGCRGLFASAGVSHPPGANGLCSAAELADAVMALRQQRPGLEAAVVKLDDAVYGEGNLVIALRDLPPPCTREEQAAIDIRLRTLPSSYLEKLADGGIVEELIAGEIRSPSVQMRILPGGDPVVVSTHDQVLGGELGQTFVACRFPAERDYAAAIVREARKVGASLAAEGVVGRFGIDFVVARCDGEWVPNAVEINLREGGTSHPYGALWLLTDGSLDEDKTTFHTPSGQAKYYFATDRLGDPDYRGILLEHFLSAAQASGLGWDPGTQTGAVYHMLRALEPQGRIGVTAIGDSRDQAHEIYLGVATLLDRLAAEKTTPH
;
A
#
# COMPACT_ATOMS: atom_id res chain seq x y z
N MET A 1 25.47 15.30 17.36
CA MET A 1 24.76 16.13 18.33
C MET A 1 23.67 16.88 17.58
N ALA A 2 22.48 16.29 17.51
CA ALA A 2 21.32 16.92 16.89
C ALA A 2 20.63 17.80 17.91
N VAL A 3 20.51 19.08 17.62
CA VAL A 3 19.79 20.07 18.43
C VAL A 3 18.32 19.85 18.20
N SER A 4 17.62 19.30 19.19
CA SER A 4 16.18 19.25 19.28
C SER A 4 15.65 20.68 19.37
N ALA A 5 15.00 21.16 18.31
CA ALA A 5 14.22 22.37 18.34
C ALA A 5 12.89 22.07 19.05
N SER A 6 12.75 22.52 20.30
CA SER A 6 11.52 22.44 21.08
C SER A 6 10.45 23.35 20.49
N VAL A 7 9.33 22.76 20.08
CA VAL A 7 8.09 23.45 19.72
C VAL A 7 7.47 24.06 20.99
N PRO A 8 7.14 25.35 21.05
CA PRO A 8 6.50 25.95 22.21
C PRO A 8 5.00 25.72 22.20
N GLY A 9 4.50 24.87 23.06
CA GLY A 9 3.06 24.64 23.28
C GLY A 9 2.85 23.44 24.18
N GLY A 10 3.26 23.54 25.46
CA GLY A 10 3.25 22.43 26.41
C GLY A 10 1.86 21.86 26.69
N ARG A 11 1.44 20.81 26.04
CA ARG A 11 0.43 19.90 26.57
C ARG A 11 1.09 19.11 27.71
N LYS A 12 0.62 19.35 28.96
CA LYS A 12 0.95 18.53 30.12
C LYS A 12 0.18 17.21 29.98
N GLY A 13 0.81 16.18 29.43
CA GLY A 13 0.23 14.85 29.30
C GLY A 13 1.14 13.95 28.46
N ASP A 14 0.97 12.64 28.61
CA ASP A 14 1.62 11.63 27.78
C ASP A 14 1.03 11.69 26.35
N PRO A 15 1.83 12.00 25.30
CA PRO A 15 1.35 12.07 23.91
C PRO A 15 0.75 10.75 23.41
N GLU A 16 1.28 9.62 23.87
CA GLU A 16 0.77 8.30 23.47
C GLU A 16 -0.61 8.02 24.04
N ALA A 17 -0.82 8.33 25.32
CA ALA A 17 -2.14 8.20 25.95
C ALA A 17 -3.16 9.16 25.30
N ALA A 18 -2.75 10.40 24.98
CA ALA A 18 -3.59 11.36 24.27
C ALA A 18 -3.96 10.86 22.87
N PHE A 19 -3.00 10.30 22.13
CA PHE A 19 -3.24 9.75 20.80
C PHE A 19 -4.14 8.51 20.86
N ALA A 20 -3.93 7.59 21.79
CA ALA A 20 -4.80 6.43 22.00
C ALA A 20 -6.26 6.84 22.29
N ALA A 21 -6.46 7.87 23.13
CA ALA A 21 -7.80 8.41 23.40
C ALA A 21 -8.43 9.05 22.14
N LEU A 22 -7.63 9.69 21.31
CA LEU A 22 -8.06 10.25 20.02
C LEU A 22 -8.47 9.14 19.06
N GLN A 23 -7.65 8.09 18.91
CA GLN A 23 -7.92 6.94 18.05
C GLN A 23 -9.21 6.19 18.42
N ALA A 24 -9.58 6.15 19.70
CA ALA A 24 -10.86 5.55 20.14
C ALA A 24 -12.09 6.26 19.55
N ARG A 25 -11.95 7.50 19.06
CA ARG A 25 -13.01 8.30 18.42
C ARG A 25 -13.18 7.99 16.93
N LEU A 26 -12.29 7.18 16.33
CA LEU A 26 -12.30 6.91 14.89
C LEU A 26 -13.61 6.29 14.42
N ARG A 27 -14.24 6.92 13.42
CA ARG A 27 -15.47 6.46 12.77
C ARG A 27 -15.34 6.67 11.26
N PRO A 28 -14.62 5.80 10.53
CA PRO A 28 -14.47 5.92 9.09
C PRO A 28 -15.78 5.58 8.36
N PHE A 29 -15.87 5.91 7.08
CA PHE A 29 -17.10 5.71 6.30
C PHE A 29 -17.36 4.24 5.91
N GLU A 30 -16.45 3.32 6.17
CA GLU A 30 -16.68 1.87 6.05
C GLU A 30 -17.40 1.27 7.26
N SER A 31 -17.77 2.08 8.24
CA SER A 31 -18.63 1.61 9.32
C SER A 31 -19.93 1.05 8.73
N THR A 32 -20.30 -0.15 9.17
CA THR A 32 -21.54 -0.83 8.74
C THR A 32 -22.80 -0.24 9.38
N ASP A 33 -22.63 0.67 10.34
CA ASP A 33 -23.73 1.37 11.01
C ASP A 33 -24.37 2.38 10.04
N ASP A 34 -25.64 2.15 9.69
CA ASP A 34 -26.42 3.02 8.81
C ASP A 34 -26.58 4.44 9.39
N ALA A 35 -26.66 4.58 10.71
CA ALA A 35 -26.67 5.88 11.37
C ALA A 35 -25.35 6.61 11.14
N ALA A 36 -24.24 5.91 11.23
CA ALA A 36 -22.93 6.45 10.95
C ALA A 36 -22.76 6.84 9.47
N ARG A 37 -23.36 6.12 8.53
CA ARG A 37 -23.36 6.47 7.10
C ARG A 37 -24.15 7.74 6.78
N ALA A 38 -25.17 8.04 7.57
CA ALA A 38 -26.04 9.21 7.40
C ALA A 38 -25.47 10.50 8.00
N GLU A 39 -24.37 10.47 8.74
CA GLU A 39 -23.77 11.64 9.37
C GLU A 39 -22.88 12.45 8.42
N GLU A 40 -22.81 13.76 8.67
CA GLU A 40 -21.79 14.60 8.02
C GLU A 40 -20.40 14.17 8.45
N ARG A 41 -19.46 14.12 7.50
CA ARG A 41 -18.07 13.73 7.76
C ARG A 41 -17.09 14.54 6.95
N THR A 42 -15.98 14.86 7.57
CA THR A 42 -14.83 15.44 6.90
C THR A 42 -13.70 14.40 6.84
N VAL A 43 -13.29 14.05 5.62
CA VAL A 43 -12.12 13.20 5.36
C VAL A 43 -10.95 14.10 5.02
N LEU A 44 -9.88 14.02 5.80
CA LEU A 44 -8.62 14.68 5.50
C LEU A 44 -7.69 13.67 4.82
N ALA A 45 -7.59 13.72 3.52
CA ALA A 45 -6.61 12.93 2.76
C ALA A 45 -5.24 13.59 2.88
N ILE A 46 -4.38 13.03 3.71
CA ILE A 46 -3.00 13.50 3.95
C ILE A 46 -2.07 12.31 3.69
N PRO A 47 -1.75 12.04 2.41
CA PRO A 47 -1.00 10.86 1.99
C PRO A 47 0.50 11.02 2.28
N SER A 48 0.85 11.39 3.51
CA SER A 48 2.22 11.58 3.94
C SER A 48 3.01 10.29 3.79
N ILE A 49 4.07 10.32 2.98
CA ILE A 49 4.96 9.19 2.72
C ILE A 49 6.14 9.30 3.66
N ASN A 50 6.23 8.37 4.60
CA ASN A 50 7.35 8.25 5.52
C ASN A 50 8.14 7.00 5.19
N LEU A 51 9.29 7.21 4.61
CA LEU A 51 10.31 6.21 4.32
C LEU A 51 11.64 6.64 4.93
N ASP A 52 12.63 5.78 4.91
CA ASP A 52 14.02 6.15 5.14
C ASP A 52 14.42 7.34 4.24
N GLN A 53 15.24 8.26 4.76
CA GLN A 53 15.63 9.47 4.04
C GLN A 53 16.32 9.16 2.71
N GLU A 54 17.16 8.11 2.65
CA GLU A 54 17.81 7.67 1.41
C GLU A 54 16.79 7.27 0.34
N LEU A 55 15.71 6.60 0.74
CA LEU A 55 14.61 6.22 -0.15
C LEU A 55 13.79 7.43 -0.58
N LEU A 56 13.51 8.37 0.32
CA LEU A 56 12.81 9.61 -0.02
C LEU A 56 13.61 10.44 -1.04
N ASP A 57 14.92 10.57 -0.84
CA ASP A 57 15.81 11.32 -1.75
C ASP A 57 15.86 10.66 -3.13
N ARG A 58 15.91 9.32 -3.17
CA ARG A 58 15.95 8.55 -4.42
C ARG A 58 14.64 8.66 -5.22
N HIS A 59 13.51 8.71 -4.53
CA HIS A 59 12.17 8.72 -5.12
C HIS A 59 11.48 10.09 -5.09
N VAL A 60 12.20 11.17 -4.80
CA VAL A 60 11.63 12.52 -4.63
C VAL A 60 10.76 12.95 -5.82
N ALA A 61 11.16 12.64 -7.05
CA ALA A 61 10.39 12.96 -8.25
C ALA A 61 9.05 12.19 -8.36
N ASP A 62 8.93 11.06 -7.67
CA ASP A 62 7.73 10.22 -7.68
C ASP A 62 6.71 10.63 -6.62
N ILE A 63 7.15 11.27 -5.54
CA ILE A 63 6.33 11.62 -4.37
C ILE A 63 5.05 12.38 -4.77
N PRO A 64 5.10 13.46 -5.57
CA PRO A 64 3.88 14.20 -5.92
C PRO A 64 2.84 13.35 -6.65
N GLY A 65 3.29 12.47 -7.56
CA GLY A 65 2.41 11.54 -8.27
C GLY A 65 1.83 10.47 -7.33
N GLN A 66 2.64 9.97 -6.40
CA GLN A 66 2.19 8.96 -5.45
C GLN A 66 1.17 9.54 -4.45
N GLU A 67 1.33 10.80 -4.04
CA GLU A 67 0.35 11.48 -3.19
C GLU A 67 -1.00 11.64 -3.92
N GLU A 68 -1.01 11.88 -5.24
CA GLU A 68 -2.25 11.98 -6.03
C GLU A 68 -3.08 10.69 -6.03
N ARG A 69 -2.52 9.53 -5.64
CA ARG A 69 -3.29 8.30 -5.50
C ARG A 69 -4.46 8.44 -4.52
N CYS A 70 -4.35 9.32 -3.51
CA CYS A 70 -5.44 9.55 -2.55
C CYS A 70 -6.68 10.19 -3.18
N LEU A 71 -6.60 10.73 -4.40
CA LEU A 71 -7.73 11.39 -5.07
C LEU A 71 -8.89 10.44 -5.41
N TYR A 72 -8.71 9.11 -5.35
CA TYR A 72 -9.83 8.17 -5.38
C TYR A 72 -10.88 8.46 -4.31
N LEU A 73 -10.48 9.10 -3.19
CA LEU A 73 -11.40 9.52 -2.13
C LEU A 73 -12.42 10.56 -2.59
N ALA A 74 -12.19 11.25 -3.72
CA ALA A 74 -13.17 12.13 -4.33
C ALA A 74 -14.47 11.38 -4.68
N PHE A 75 -14.41 10.08 -4.96
CA PHE A 75 -15.60 9.27 -5.21
C PHE A 75 -16.52 9.14 -3.98
N ALA A 76 -16.00 9.36 -2.77
CA ALA A 76 -16.82 9.44 -1.55
C ALA A 76 -17.79 10.63 -1.57
N LEU A 77 -17.54 11.65 -2.40
CA LEU A 77 -18.42 12.80 -2.58
C LEU A 77 -19.77 12.45 -3.27
N ARG A 78 -19.94 11.24 -3.80
CA ARG A 78 -21.23 10.67 -4.16
C ARG A 78 -22.20 10.67 -2.96
N ARG A 79 -21.64 10.62 -1.75
CA ARG A 79 -22.40 10.74 -0.51
C ARG A 79 -22.53 12.23 -0.16
N PRO A 80 -23.75 12.81 -0.16
CA PRO A 80 -23.92 14.27 -0.08
C PRO A 80 -23.43 14.90 1.23
N ARG A 81 -23.23 14.09 2.27
CA ARG A 81 -22.76 14.54 3.59
C ARG A 81 -21.24 14.37 3.82
N VAL A 82 -20.50 13.98 2.79
CA VAL A 82 -19.04 13.86 2.86
C VAL A 82 -18.41 15.14 2.33
N ARG A 83 -17.48 15.68 3.11
CA ARG A 83 -16.53 16.72 2.74
C ARG A 83 -15.15 16.08 2.62
N LEU A 84 -14.42 16.44 1.60
CA LEU A 84 -13.05 15.97 1.38
C LEU A 84 -12.08 17.14 1.40
N VAL A 85 -11.08 17.05 2.24
CA VAL A 85 -9.93 17.96 2.26
C VAL A 85 -8.70 17.17 1.85
N VAL A 86 -8.07 17.54 0.76
CA VAL A 86 -6.86 16.87 0.25
C VAL A 86 -5.68 17.80 0.45
N VAL A 87 -4.61 17.28 1.04
CA VAL A 87 -3.33 18.01 1.14
C VAL A 87 -2.28 17.19 0.41
N THR A 88 -1.59 17.82 -0.55
CA THR A 88 -0.47 17.23 -1.30
C THR A 88 0.70 18.18 -1.30
N CYS A 89 1.94 17.68 -1.43
CA CYS A 89 3.16 18.48 -1.37
C CYS A 89 3.20 19.59 -2.42
N LEU A 90 2.65 19.34 -3.61
CA LEU A 90 2.42 20.34 -4.66
C LEU A 90 0.94 20.47 -4.97
N PRO A 91 0.44 21.63 -5.45
CA PRO A 91 -0.95 21.81 -5.82
C PRO A 91 -1.42 20.77 -6.85
N VAL A 92 -2.60 20.21 -6.65
CA VAL A 92 -3.25 19.35 -7.64
C VAL A 92 -3.78 20.23 -8.77
N ARG A 93 -3.54 19.85 -10.03
CA ARG A 93 -4.02 20.58 -11.20
C ARG A 93 -5.55 20.48 -11.33
N ASP A 94 -6.19 21.56 -11.77
CA ASP A 94 -7.67 21.62 -11.89
C ASP A 94 -8.20 20.54 -12.85
N GLU A 95 -7.52 20.26 -13.95
CA GLU A 95 -7.93 19.22 -14.89
C GLU A 95 -7.93 17.81 -14.25
N VAL A 96 -7.06 17.56 -13.27
CA VAL A 96 -7.05 16.29 -12.52
C VAL A 96 -8.28 16.22 -11.61
N VAL A 97 -8.62 17.30 -10.94
CA VAL A 97 -9.82 17.38 -10.08
C VAL A 97 -11.09 17.18 -10.90
N GLU A 98 -11.21 17.90 -12.03
CA GLU A 98 -12.36 17.80 -12.92
C GLU A 98 -12.50 16.39 -13.52
N TYR A 99 -11.37 15.72 -13.81
CA TYR A 99 -11.38 14.32 -14.21
C TYR A 99 -12.05 13.43 -13.15
N TYR A 100 -11.61 13.50 -11.88
CA TYR A 100 -12.20 12.68 -10.82
C TYR A 100 -13.68 13.00 -10.55
N LEU A 101 -14.06 14.27 -10.56
CA LEU A 101 -15.45 14.68 -10.39
C LEU A 101 -16.32 14.27 -11.58
N GLY A 102 -15.77 14.26 -12.79
CA GLY A 102 -16.41 13.78 -14.00
C GLY A 102 -16.80 12.30 -13.96
N LEU A 103 -16.09 11.48 -13.17
CA LEU A 103 -16.42 10.06 -12.98
C LEU A 103 -17.63 9.84 -12.04
N ILE A 104 -18.10 10.88 -11.35
CA ILE A 104 -19.26 10.86 -10.44
C ILE A 104 -20.30 11.93 -10.82
N PRO A 105 -20.82 11.95 -12.06
CA PRO A 105 -21.61 13.06 -12.59
C PRO A 105 -22.92 13.31 -11.82
N ALA A 106 -23.43 12.29 -11.11
CA ALA A 106 -24.64 12.42 -10.30
C ALA A 106 -24.41 13.11 -8.93
N ALA A 107 -23.14 13.37 -8.57
CA ALA A 107 -22.81 14.00 -7.29
C ALA A 107 -22.96 15.53 -7.39
N GLN A 108 -24.19 16.03 -7.18
CA GLN A 108 -24.44 17.46 -7.11
C GLN A 108 -23.57 18.10 -6.01
N ASP A 109 -23.10 19.31 -6.27
CA ASP A 109 -22.27 20.10 -5.35
C ASP A 109 -20.95 19.43 -4.91
N ALA A 110 -20.51 18.35 -5.56
CA ALA A 110 -19.25 17.67 -5.22
C ALA A 110 -18.07 18.66 -5.25
N ARG A 111 -18.02 19.57 -6.25
CA ARG A 111 -16.96 20.59 -6.37
C ARG A 111 -16.91 21.54 -5.18
N ALA A 112 -18.05 21.88 -4.56
CA ALA A 112 -18.10 22.73 -3.36
C ALA A 112 -17.69 22.00 -2.07
N ARG A 113 -17.60 20.67 -2.11
CA ARG A 113 -17.27 19.84 -0.94
C ARG A 113 -15.86 19.25 -0.97
N ILE A 114 -15.10 19.47 -2.06
CA ILE A 114 -13.69 19.15 -2.14
C ILE A 114 -12.85 20.42 -1.96
N HIS A 115 -11.88 20.35 -1.07
CA HIS A 115 -10.93 21.42 -0.78
C HIS A 115 -9.51 20.89 -0.97
N LEU A 116 -8.69 21.64 -1.69
CA LEU A 116 -7.32 21.27 -2.01
C LEU A 116 -6.38 22.25 -1.33
N LEU A 117 -5.42 21.76 -0.60
CA LEU A 117 -4.39 22.54 0.07
C LEU A 117 -3.01 21.97 -0.29
N SER A 118 -2.00 22.83 -0.22
CA SER A 118 -0.62 22.41 -0.47
C SER A 118 0.35 23.31 0.31
N PRO A 119 1.42 22.76 0.89
CA PRO A 119 2.55 23.54 1.38
C PRO A 119 3.43 24.09 0.25
N GLU A 120 3.21 23.72 -1.00
CA GLU A 120 4.04 24.06 -2.18
C GLU A 120 5.53 23.71 -1.97
N ASP A 121 5.77 22.51 -1.44
CA ASP A 121 7.08 22.04 -1.02
C ASP A 121 7.28 20.57 -1.44
N ASP A 122 8.04 20.35 -2.50
CA ASP A 122 8.36 19.02 -3.04
C ASP A 122 9.65 18.43 -2.47
N SER A 123 10.24 19.04 -1.44
CA SER A 123 11.41 18.47 -0.77
C SER A 123 11.14 17.04 -0.27
N PRO A 124 12.18 16.19 -0.18
CA PRO A 124 12.05 14.80 0.26
C PRO A 124 11.84 14.69 1.79
N ARG A 125 10.78 15.32 2.30
CA ARG A 125 10.36 15.30 3.70
C ARG A 125 8.91 14.86 3.82
N PRO A 126 8.51 14.22 4.93
CA PRO A 126 7.13 13.84 5.17
C PRO A 126 6.16 15.01 5.06
N LEU A 127 5.02 14.82 4.38
CA LEU A 127 4.01 15.86 4.19
C LEU A 127 3.46 16.37 5.53
N ALA A 128 3.25 15.47 6.51
CA ALA A 128 2.77 15.84 7.83
C ALA A 128 3.74 16.81 8.55
N GLN A 129 5.06 16.61 8.39
CA GLN A 129 6.06 17.55 8.90
C GLN A 129 5.94 18.93 8.26
N LYS A 130 5.80 18.97 6.93
CA LYS A 130 5.62 20.22 6.18
C LYS A 130 4.38 20.99 6.62
N ILE A 131 3.29 20.28 6.93
CA ILE A 131 2.04 20.88 7.46
C ILE A 131 2.27 21.46 8.86
N LEU A 132 2.91 20.70 9.76
CA LEU A 132 3.18 21.13 11.14
C LEU A 132 4.06 22.39 11.22
N GLU A 133 4.95 22.58 10.27
CA GLU A 133 5.82 23.75 10.17
C GLU A 133 5.11 25.01 9.63
N ARG A 134 3.83 24.92 9.21
CA ARG A 134 3.07 26.02 8.57
C ARG A 134 1.79 26.34 9.34
N PRO A 135 1.82 27.30 10.27
CA PRO A 135 0.66 27.66 11.09
C PRO A 135 -0.57 28.09 10.28
N GLU A 136 -0.38 28.74 9.14
CA GLU A 136 -1.45 29.15 8.23
C GLU A 136 -2.16 27.96 7.61
N LEU A 137 -1.42 26.91 7.25
CA LEU A 137 -1.99 25.68 6.69
C LEU A 137 -2.78 24.91 7.76
N LEU A 138 -2.25 24.85 8.99
CA LEU A 138 -2.96 24.28 10.13
C LEU A 138 -4.26 25.05 10.45
N ALA A 139 -4.24 26.38 10.38
CA ALA A 139 -5.42 27.20 10.57
C ALA A 139 -6.47 26.92 9.49
N GLY A 140 -6.07 26.89 8.21
CA GLY A 140 -6.95 26.56 7.09
C GLY A 140 -7.58 25.16 7.23
N LEU A 141 -6.79 24.16 7.65
CA LEU A 141 -7.31 22.81 7.92
C LEU A 141 -8.38 22.82 9.02
N ARG A 142 -8.17 23.59 10.10
CA ARG A 142 -9.14 23.71 11.20
C ARG A 142 -10.45 24.36 10.75
N GLU A 143 -10.39 25.38 9.89
CA GLU A 143 -11.57 26.05 9.34
C GLU A 143 -12.41 25.14 8.43
N LEU A 144 -11.75 24.22 7.71
CA LEU A 144 -12.42 23.26 6.83
C LEU A 144 -13.08 22.10 7.57
N MET A 145 -12.85 21.97 8.88
CA MET A 145 -13.45 20.95 9.75
C MET A 145 -14.47 21.56 10.72
N PRO A 146 -15.72 21.75 10.33
CA PRO A 146 -16.74 22.35 11.21
C PRO A 146 -17.03 21.51 12.46
N ASP A 147 -16.92 20.19 12.36
CA ASP A 147 -17.02 19.27 13.51
C ASP A 147 -15.85 18.26 13.48
N ARG A 148 -14.85 18.47 14.31
CA ARG A 148 -13.67 17.59 14.44
C ARG A 148 -14.01 16.20 14.96
N ARG A 149 -15.15 16.02 15.66
CA ARG A 149 -15.59 14.72 16.14
C ARG A 149 -16.04 13.80 15.01
N ARG A 150 -16.36 14.40 13.86
CA ARG A 150 -16.80 13.73 12.63
C ARG A 150 -15.76 13.82 11.52
N ALA A 151 -14.52 14.16 11.88
CA ALA A 151 -13.40 14.20 10.97
C ALA A 151 -12.41 13.06 11.26
N PHE A 152 -11.71 12.59 10.25
CA PHE A 152 -10.58 11.67 10.39
C PHE A 152 -9.55 11.91 9.29
N ILE A 153 -8.30 11.62 9.61
CA ILE A 153 -7.19 11.67 8.66
C ILE A 153 -7.07 10.32 7.96
N MET A 154 -6.92 10.36 6.64
CA MET A 154 -6.60 9.22 5.78
C MET A 154 -5.12 9.37 5.38
N PRO A 155 -4.18 8.67 6.03
CA PRO A 155 -2.76 8.75 5.74
C PRO A 155 -2.35 7.69 4.71
N PHE A 156 -1.11 7.76 4.23
CA PHE A 156 -0.45 6.61 3.59
C PHE A 156 0.12 5.65 4.65
N ASN A 157 0.97 6.15 5.54
CA ASN A 157 1.46 5.45 6.72
C ASN A 157 1.52 6.40 7.92
N VAL A 158 1.73 5.88 9.12
CA VAL A 158 1.72 6.66 10.36
C VAL A 158 3.08 6.53 11.06
N ARG A 159 3.70 7.67 11.32
CA ARG A 159 4.90 7.85 12.14
C ARG A 159 4.66 9.00 13.13
N ASP A 160 5.70 9.48 13.76
CA ASP A 160 5.61 10.56 14.77
C ASP A 160 4.95 11.84 14.23
N HIS A 161 5.29 12.27 13.01
CA HIS A 161 4.73 13.49 12.43
C HIS A 161 3.22 13.39 12.17
N GLU A 162 2.71 12.23 11.74
CA GLU A 162 1.27 12.02 11.54
C GLU A 162 0.55 12.01 12.89
N ARG A 163 1.12 11.35 13.92
CA ARG A 163 0.58 11.40 15.29
C ARG A 163 0.51 12.83 15.80
N ASP A 164 1.60 13.59 15.68
CA ASP A 164 1.68 14.95 16.18
C ASP A 164 0.69 15.87 15.43
N LEU A 165 0.52 15.66 14.12
CA LEU A 165 -0.48 16.36 13.31
C LEU A 165 -1.91 16.03 13.77
N ALA A 166 -2.20 14.75 14.02
CA ALA A 166 -3.50 14.33 14.53
C ALA A 166 -3.83 14.96 15.88
N LEU A 167 -2.86 15.01 16.79
CA LEU A 167 -2.98 15.65 18.09
C LEU A 167 -3.17 17.17 17.96
N GLU A 168 -2.45 17.81 17.04
CA GLU A 168 -2.56 19.24 16.80
C GLU A 168 -3.92 19.64 16.20
N LEU A 169 -4.46 18.80 15.32
CA LEU A 169 -5.77 18.99 14.71
C LEU A 169 -6.92 18.48 15.59
N ASP A 170 -6.66 17.68 16.63
CA ASP A 170 -7.65 16.95 17.44
C ASP A 170 -8.55 16.03 16.59
N VAL A 171 -7.94 15.27 15.66
CA VAL A 171 -8.63 14.41 14.69
C VAL A 171 -7.96 13.04 14.63
N PRO A 172 -8.69 11.91 14.76
CA PRO A 172 -8.11 10.57 14.70
C PRO A 172 -7.61 10.23 13.31
N ILE A 173 -6.70 9.26 13.22
CA ILE A 173 -6.12 8.75 11.97
C ILE A 173 -6.70 7.37 11.66
N TYR A 174 -7.12 7.16 10.41
CA TYR A 174 -7.47 5.84 9.90
C TYR A 174 -6.23 5.11 9.38
N GLY A 175 -5.29 4.86 10.27
CA GLY A 175 -4.02 4.17 10.02
C GLY A 175 -3.51 3.54 11.31
N VAL A 176 -2.59 2.59 11.17
CA VAL A 176 -2.03 1.87 12.31
C VAL A 176 -1.04 2.77 13.05
N ASP A 177 -1.21 2.88 14.36
CA ASP A 177 -0.34 3.63 15.26
C ASP A 177 1.11 3.15 15.15
N HIS A 178 2.04 4.09 15.04
CA HIS A 178 3.48 3.84 14.87
C HIS A 178 4.10 2.99 16.01
N ARG A 179 3.53 2.98 17.20
CA ARG A 179 3.97 2.12 18.31
C ARG A 179 3.93 0.63 17.96
N PHE A 180 3.13 0.24 16.98
CA PHE A 180 3.03 -1.11 16.46
C PHE A 180 3.97 -1.38 15.27
N ALA A 181 4.80 -0.41 14.88
CA ALA A 181 5.69 -0.51 13.72
C ALA A 181 6.56 -1.78 13.72
N ARG A 182 6.90 -2.28 14.92
CA ARG A 182 7.65 -3.55 15.08
C ARG A 182 7.03 -4.72 14.32
N HIS A 183 5.70 -4.78 14.21
CA HIS A 183 4.99 -5.85 13.48
C HIS A 183 5.07 -5.72 11.95
N GLY A 184 5.53 -4.58 11.43
CA GLY A 184 5.84 -4.37 10.02
C GLY A 184 7.30 -4.69 9.65
N LEU A 185 8.20 -4.84 10.64
CA LEU A 185 9.56 -5.31 10.41
C LEU A 185 9.55 -6.80 10.05
N LYS A 186 10.46 -7.27 9.21
CA LYS A 186 10.50 -8.67 8.77
C LYS A 186 10.63 -9.64 9.96
N SER A 187 11.48 -9.31 10.94
CA SER A 187 11.62 -10.07 12.19
C SER A 187 10.32 -10.07 13.02
N GLY A 188 9.66 -8.92 13.11
CA GLY A 188 8.39 -8.77 13.84
C GLY A 188 7.26 -9.54 13.17
N CYS A 189 7.16 -9.51 11.83
CA CYS A 189 6.20 -10.31 11.07
C CYS A 189 6.33 -11.80 11.41
N ARG A 190 7.54 -12.34 11.31
CA ARG A 190 7.80 -13.76 11.61
C ARG A 190 7.45 -14.13 13.04
N GLY A 191 7.80 -13.26 14.01
CA GLY A 191 7.44 -13.45 15.42
C GLY A 191 5.91 -13.52 15.62
N LEU A 192 5.18 -12.63 14.96
CA LEU A 192 3.72 -12.62 15.01
C LEU A 192 3.11 -13.85 14.33
N PHE A 193 3.60 -14.26 13.16
CA PHE A 193 3.14 -15.46 12.46
C PHE A 193 3.32 -16.71 13.32
N ALA A 194 4.50 -16.86 13.93
CA ALA A 194 4.78 -17.99 14.81
C ALA A 194 3.83 -18.01 16.04
N SER A 195 3.64 -16.87 16.70
CA SER A 195 2.76 -16.77 17.87
C SER A 195 1.28 -16.98 17.54
N ALA A 196 0.85 -16.53 16.35
CA ALA A 196 -0.52 -16.70 15.87
C ALA A 196 -0.79 -18.08 15.24
N GLY A 197 0.20 -18.95 15.14
CA GLY A 197 0.07 -20.26 14.48
C GLY A 197 -0.23 -20.14 12.98
N VAL A 198 0.38 -19.15 12.32
CA VAL A 198 0.26 -18.90 10.88
C VAL A 198 1.45 -19.53 10.16
N SER A 199 1.17 -20.26 9.08
CA SER A 199 2.23 -20.85 8.24
C SER A 199 3.07 -19.75 7.61
N HIS A 200 4.39 -19.91 7.72
CA HIS A 200 5.37 -18.99 7.13
C HIS A 200 6.65 -19.78 6.75
N PRO A 201 7.49 -19.29 5.84
CA PRO A 201 8.68 -20.02 5.43
C PRO A 201 9.60 -20.33 6.62
N PRO A 202 10.15 -21.55 6.75
CA PRO A 202 11.18 -21.86 7.74
C PRO A 202 12.36 -20.89 7.65
N GLY A 203 12.96 -20.53 8.81
CA GLY A 203 14.06 -19.58 8.83
C GLY A 203 14.32 -19.02 10.22
N ALA A 204 15.11 -17.95 10.28
CA ALA A 204 15.47 -17.25 11.50
C ALA A 204 15.27 -15.74 11.37
N ASN A 205 15.08 -15.07 12.49
CA ASN A 205 14.86 -13.62 12.59
C ASN A 205 15.75 -12.99 13.65
N GLY A 206 15.86 -11.64 13.63
CA GLY A 206 16.67 -10.88 14.56
C GLY A 206 18.17 -11.02 14.30
N LEU A 207 18.58 -11.22 13.05
CA LEU A 207 19.97 -11.37 12.64
C LEU A 207 20.60 -9.99 12.47
N CYS A 208 21.67 -9.71 13.21
CA CYS A 208 22.34 -8.41 13.20
C CYS A 208 23.81 -8.49 12.73
N SER A 209 24.27 -9.66 12.29
CA SER A 209 25.65 -9.84 11.83
C SER A 209 25.78 -10.94 10.79
N ALA A 210 26.87 -10.90 10.02
CA ALA A 210 27.20 -11.95 9.05
C ALA A 210 27.45 -13.31 9.74
N ALA A 211 27.97 -13.32 10.97
CA ALA A 211 28.17 -14.54 11.73
C ALA A 211 26.85 -15.21 12.12
N GLU A 212 25.91 -14.43 12.68
CA GLU A 212 24.56 -14.92 13.00
C GLU A 212 23.81 -15.39 11.74
N LEU A 213 23.99 -14.68 10.61
CA LEU A 213 23.44 -15.10 9.33
C LEU A 213 24.01 -16.44 8.86
N ALA A 214 25.33 -16.65 9.01
CA ALA A 214 25.97 -17.92 8.67
C ALA A 214 25.41 -19.07 9.52
N ASP A 215 25.32 -18.87 10.84
CA ASP A 215 24.78 -19.87 11.76
C ASP A 215 23.30 -20.19 11.44
N ALA A 216 22.51 -19.17 11.12
CA ALA A 216 21.12 -19.33 10.75
C ALA A 216 20.93 -20.09 9.42
N VAL A 217 21.77 -19.83 8.41
CA VAL A 217 21.77 -20.57 7.15
C VAL A 217 22.14 -22.06 7.38
N MET A 218 23.13 -22.34 8.21
CA MET A 218 23.49 -23.74 8.55
C MET A 218 22.35 -24.44 9.28
N ALA A 219 21.72 -23.80 10.26
CA ALA A 219 20.59 -24.35 11.00
C ALA A 219 19.39 -24.63 10.05
N LEU A 220 19.13 -23.72 9.12
CA LEU A 220 18.07 -23.88 8.13
C LEU A 220 18.35 -25.07 7.21
N ARG A 221 19.59 -25.25 6.73
CA ARG A 221 19.99 -26.40 5.91
C ARG A 221 19.93 -27.73 6.68
N GLN A 222 20.23 -27.71 7.98
CA GLN A 222 20.07 -28.91 8.81
C GLN A 222 18.60 -29.32 8.92
N GLN A 223 17.68 -28.38 9.05
CA GLN A 223 16.24 -28.62 9.10
C GLN A 223 15.69 -29.03 7.73
N ARG A 224 16.29 -28.55 6.64
CA ARG A 224 15.89 -28.71 5.25
C ARG A 224 17.07 -29.19 4.38
N PRO A 225 17.46 -30.47 4.46
CA PRO A 225 18.67 -30.97 3.77
C PRO A 225 18.68 -30.78 2.24
N GLY A 226 17.50 -30.64 1.61
CA GLY A 226 17.35 -30.39 0.18
C GLY A 226 17.21 -28.91 -0.21
N LEU A 227 17.47 -27.98 0.71
CA LEU A 227 17.30 -26.55 0.44
C LEU A 227 18.28 -26.04 -0.62
N GLU A 228 17.74 -25.54 -1.73
CA GLU A 228 18.53 -25.06 -2.87
C GLU A 228 18.92 -23.58 -2.77
N ALA A 229 18.09 -22.77 -2.11
CA ALA A 229 18.33 -21.34 -1.91
C ALA A 229 17.61 -20.82 -0.66
N ALA A 230 18.18 -19.79 -0.06
CA ALA A 230 17.56 -18.99 1.00
C ALA A 230 17.46 -17.53 0.57
N VAL A 231 16.50 -16.81 1.10
CA VAL A 231 16.39 -15.37 0.94
C VAL A 231 16.72 -14.68 2.27
N VAL A 232 17.61 -13.70 2.21
CA VAL A 232 17.91 -12.78 3.32
C VAL A 232 17.15 -11.51 3.07
N LYS A 233 16.49 -10.96 4.10
CA LYS A 233 15.73 -9.72 4.00
C LYS A 233 16.13 -8.80 5.15
N LEU A 234 16.39 -7.54 4.85
CA LEU A 234 16.59 -6.50 5.88
C LEU A 234 15.25 -6.15 6.53
N ASP A 235 15.26 -5.85 7.83
CA ASP A 235 14.03 -5.65 8.62
C ASP A 235 13.19 -4.48 8.11
N ASP A 236 13.76 -3.31 7.89
CA ASP A 236 13.04 -2.09 7.46
C ASP A 236 13.25 -1.80 5.97
N ALA A 237 13.23 -2.82 5.12
CA ALA A 237 13.32 -2.64 3.68
C ALA A 237 11.95 -2.71 3.01
N VAL A 238 11.73 -1.86 2.01
CA VAL A 238 10.50 -1.77 1.22
C VAL A 238 10.77 -2.04 -0.26
N TYR A 239 9.73 -2.33 -1.02
CA TYR A 239 9.81 -2.57 -2.48
C TYR A 239 10.70 -3.75 -2.90
N GLY A 240 11.10 -4.63 -1.97
CA GLY A 240 12.01 -5.75 -2.24
C GLY A 240 13.50 -5.37 -2.35
N GLU A 241 13.86 -4.10 -2.12
CA GLU A 241 15.26 -3.61 -2.23
C GLU A 241 16.20 -4.22 -1.19
N GLY A 242 15.70 -4.72 -0.07
CA GLY A 242 16.47 -5.39 0.98
C GLY A 242 16.57 -6.91 0.84
N ASN A 243 16.10 -7.50 -0.27
CA ASN A 243 16.09 -8.94 -0.47
C ASN A 243 17.34 -9.39 -1.22
N LEU A 244 18.01 -10.42 -0.69
CA LEU A 244 19.13 -11.09 -1.35
C LEU A 244 18.91 -12.61 -1.35
N VAL A 245 19.13 -13.24 -2.49
CA VAL A 245 19.05 -14.70 -2.61
C VAL A 245 20.44 -15.31 -2.47
N ILE A 246 20.58 -16.28 -1.57
CA ILE A 246 21.79 -17.07 -1.38
C ILE A 246 21.56 -18.45 -1.98
N ALA A 247 22.30 -18.79 -3.04
CA ALA A 247 22.27 -20.15 -3.61
C ALA A 247 22.97 -21.13 -2.64
N LEU A 248 22.37 -22.31 -2.41
CA LEU A 248 22.86 -23.30 -1.44
C LEU A 248 23.14 -24.67 -2.06
N ARG A 249 22.85 -24.86 -3.37
CA ARG A 249 22.95 -26.14 -4.07
C ARG A 249 24.32 -26.80 -3.97
N ASP A 250 25.40 -26.03 -4.16
CA ASP A 250 26.76 -26.53 -4.30
C ASP A 250 27.56 -26.44 -2.99
N LEU A 251 26.85 -26.31 -1.87
CA LEU A 251 27.51 -26.27 -0.56
C LEU A 251 27.85 -27.71 -0.10
N PRO A 252 28.94 -27.86 0.68
CA PRO A 252 29.28 -29.13 1.34
C PRO A 252 28.11 -29.65 2.19
N PRO A 253 28.15 -30.95 2.58
CA PRO A 253 27.13 -31.52 3.44
C PRO A 253 26.85 -30.70 4.70
N PRO A 254 25.58 -30.64 5.18
CA PRO A 254 25.24 -29.92 6.40
C PRO A 254 26.06 -30.37 7.62
N CYS A 255 26.30 -29.45 8.54
CA CYS A 255 27.01 -29.67 9.79
C CYS A 255 28.52 -30.02 9.64
N THR A 256 29.17 -29.61 8.55
CA THR A 256 30.62 -29.78 8.35
C THR A 256 31.35 -28.44 8.47
N ARG A 257 32.67 -28.50 8.78
CA ARG A 257 33.53 -27.31 8.78
C ARG A 257 33.67 -26.70 7.38
N GLU A 258 33.66 -27.55 6.38
CA GLU A 258 33.70 -27.18 4.97
C GLU A 258 32.46 -26.39 4.58
N GLU A 259 31.29 -26.76 5.10
CA GLU A 259 30.08 -25.99 4.92
C GLU A 259 30.19 -24.60 5.49
N GLN A 260 30.60 -24.47 6.76
CA GLN A 260 30.78 -23.17 7.40
C GLN A 260 31.71 -22.28 6.57
N ALA A 261 32.89 -22.80 6.19
CA ALA A 261 33.82 -22.03 5.39
C ALA A 261 33.24 -21.58 4.02
N ALA A 262 32.46 -22.46 3.39
CA ALA A 262 31.84 -22.14 2.11
C ALA A 262 30.72 -21.07 2.26
N ILE A 263 29.94 -21.12 3.33
CA ILE A 263 28.94 -20.09 3.65
C ILE A 263 29.63 -18.75 3.94
N ASP A 264 30.67 -18.74 4.77
CA ASP A 264 31.44 -17.53 5.09
C ASP A 264 32.01 -16.87 3.81
N ILE A 265 32.51 -17.68 2.87
CA ILE A 265 33.00 -17.18 1.58
C ILE A 265 31.84 -16.51 0.81
N ARG A 266 30.66 -17.12 0.75
CA ARG A 266 29.50 -16.54 0.06
C ARG A 266 29.02 -15.25 0.72
N LEU A 267 28.95 -15.20 2.04
CA LEU A 267 28.54 -13.99 2.76
C LEU A 267 29.51 -12.83 2.56
N ARG A 268 30.80 -13.11 2.38
CA ARG A 268 31.81 -12.09 2.04
C ARG A 268 31.62 -11.49 0.64
N THR A 269 30.87 -12.13 -0.24
CA THR A 269 30.53 -11.56 -1.56
C THR A 269 29.36 -10.57 -1.51
N LEU A 270 28.67 -10.49 -0.37
CA LEU A 270 27.59 -9.51 -0.19
C LEU A 270 28.17 -8.10 -0.12
N PRO A 271 27.44 -7.08 -0.63
CA PRO A 271 27.88 -5.69 -0.52
C PRO A 271 28.12 -5.30 0.94
N SER A 272 29.20 -4.59 1.24
CA SER A 272 29.48 -4.11 2.61
C SER A 272 28.35 -3.25 3.17
N SER A 273 27.76 -2.38 2.33
CA SER A 273 26.60 -1.57 2.69
C SER A 273 25.37 -2.38 3.08
N TYR A 274 25.20 -3.59 2.51
CA TYR A 274 24.13 -4.50 2.92
C TYR A 274 24.37 -5.09 4.30
N LEU A 275 25.64 -5.50 4.59
CA LEU A 275 26.02 -6.03 5.91
C LEU A 275 25.97 -4.94 6.99
N GLU A 276 26.26 -3.69 6.64
CA GLU A 276 26.09 -2.55 7.55
C GLU A 276 24.61 -2.35 7.91
N LYS A 277 23.68 -2.43 6.94
CA LYS A 277 22.24 -2.35 7.17
C LYS A 277 21.68 -3.57 7.92
N LEU A 278 22.31 -4.76 7.76
CA LEU A 278 21.93 -5.95 8.52
C LEU A 278 22.15 -5.77 10.03
N ALA A 279 23.06 -4.88 10.45
CA ALA A 279 23.27 -4.58 11.86
C ALA A 279 22.02 -4.00 12.56
N ASP A 280 21.10 -3.38 11.79
CA ASP A 280 19.82 -2.88 12.28
C ASP A 280 18.74 -3.97 12.36
N GLY A 281 19.02 -5.17 11.86
CA GLY A 281 18.15 -6.34 11.89
C GLY A 281 17.84 -6.92 10.52
N GLY A 282 17.60 -8.22 10.51
CA GLY A 282 17.19 -8.94 9.31
C GLY A 282 16.75 -10.36 9.60
N ILE A 283 16.33 -11.04 8.54
CA ILE A 283 15.89 -12.44 8.57
C ILE A 283 16.57 -13.24 7.47
N VAL A 284 16.63 -14.55 7.67
CA VAL A 284 16.86 -15.51 6.59
C VAL A 284 15.71 -16.52 6.57
N GLU A 285 15.23 -16.86 5.40
CA GLU A 285 14.17 -17.85 5.23
C GLU A 285 14.36 -18.70 3.97
N GLU A 286 13.73 -19.86 3.97
CA GLU A 286 13.66 -20.74 2.80
C GLU A 286 13.06 -19.95 1.62
N LEU A 287 13.74 -19.98 0.47
CA LEU A 287 13.16 -19.52 -0.78
C LEU A 287 12.22 -20.59 -1.30
N ILE A 288 10.92 -20.33 -1.17
CA ILE A 288 9.88 -21.26 -1.67
C ILE A 288 10.02 -21.37 -3.19
N ALA A 289 10.16 -22.59 -3.68
CA ALA A 289 10.33 -22.90 -5.09
C ALA A 289 9.15 -23.71 -5.64
N GLY A 290 9.11 -23.90 -6.97
CA GLY A 290 8.07 -24.67 -7.66
C GLY A 290 6.95 -23.80 -8.23
N GLU A 291 5.74 -24.35 -8.33
CA GLU A 291 4.58 -23.57 -8.76
C GLU A 291 4.10 -22.70 -7.61
N ILE A 292 4.35 -21.40 -7.71
CA ILE A 292 4.02 -20.41 -6.68
C ILE A 292 3.13 -19.30 -7.23
N ARG A 293 2.37 -18.66 -6.32
CA ARG A 293 1.66 -17.39 -6.54
C ARG A 293 1.91 -16.48 -5.36
N SER A 294 1.73 -15.18 -5.55
CA SER A 294 2.00 -14.15 -4.54
C SER A 294 0.73 -13.35 -4.23
N PRO A 295 -0.26 -13.94 -3.57
CA PRO A 295 -1.46 -13.21 -3.19
C PRO A 295 -1.23 -12.35 -1.96
N SER A 296 -2.16 -11.39 -1.74
CA SER A 296 -2.26 -10.60 -0.51
C SER A 296 -3.68 -10.50 0.00
N VAL A 297 -3.82 -10.26 1.30
CA VAL A 297 -5.10 -9.97 1.96
C VAL A 297 -5.00 -8.61 2.62
N GLN A 298 -5.95 -7.71 2.29
CA GLN A 298 -6.07 -6.43 2.96
C GLN A 298 -7.10 -6.55 4.07
N MET A 299 -6.77 -6.00 5.23
CA MET A 299 -7.59 -6.08 6.43
C MET A 299 -7.77 -4.70 7.07
N ARG A 300 -8.77 -4.59 7.94
CA ARG A 300 -8.96 -3.44 8.81
C ARG A 300 -9.40 -3.88 10.21
N ILE A 301 -9.05 -3.07 11.20
CA ILE A 301 -9.57 -3.17 12.57
C ILE A 301 -10.09 -1.79 12.95
N LEU A 302 -11.34 -1.72 13.42
CA LEU A 302 -11.94 -0.50 13.96
C LEU A 302 -11.86 -0.51 15.49
N PRO A 303 -11.95 0.66 16.17
CA PRO A 303 -11.92 0.71 17.63
C PRO A 303 -12.97 -0.22 18.26
N GLY A 304 -12.51 -1.19 19.05
CA GLY A 304 -13.36 -2.16 19.72
C GLY A 304 -14.06 -3.17 18.81
N GLY A 305 -13.65 -3.26 17.54
CA GLY A 305 -14.21 -4.19 16.55
C GLY A 305 -13.29 -5.37 16.24
N ASP A 306 -13.88 -6.40 15.64
CA ASP A 306 -13.15 -7.54 15.10
C ASP A 306 -12.40 -7.18 13.82
N PRO A 307 -11.32 -7.91 13.48
CA PRO A 307 -10.64 -7.75 12.21
C PRO A 307 -11.53 -8.19 11.05
N VAL A 308 -11.63 -7.35 10.03
CA VAL A 308 -12.46 -7.56 8.84
C VAL A 308 -11.56 -7.66 7.62
N VAL A 309 -11.83 -8.62 6.75
CA VAL A 309 -11.20 -8.73 5.43
C VAL A 309 -11.78 -7.67 4.51
N VAL A 310 -10.91 -6.84 3.95
CA VAL A 310 -11.29 -5.76 3.02
C VAL A 310 -11.26 -6.26 1.59
N SER A 311 -10.17 -6.91 1.20
CA SER A 311 -9.95 -7.41 -0.17
C SER A 311 -8.85 -8.45 -0.23
N THR A 312 -8.86 -9.23 -1.31
CA THR A 312 -7.81 -10.20 -1.66
C THR A 312 -7.27 -9.87 -3.04
N HIS A 313 -5.98 -10.08 -3.28
CA HIS A 313 -5.34 -9.75 -4.56
C HIS A 313 -4.32 -10.79 -4.96
N ASP A 314 -4.11 -10.97 -6.25
CA ASP A 314 -2.93 -11.61 -6.80
C ASP A 314 -1.94 -10.52 -7.23
N GLN A 315 -0.77 -10.49 -6.63
CA GLN A 315 0.29 -9.57 -7.03
C GLN A 315 0.94 -10.08 -8.32
N VAL A 316 1.16 -9.18 -9.25
CA VAL A 316 2.02 -9.40 -10.41
C VAL A 316 3.38 -8.84 -10.05
N LEU A 317 4.35 -9.73 -9.94
CA LEU A 317 5.71 -9.38 -9.56
C LEU A 317 6.61 -9.34 -10.79
N GLY A 318 7.60 -8.45 -10.75
CA GLY A 318 8.61 -8.26 -11.80
C GLY A 318 9.97 -7.87 -11.17
N GLY A 319 10.82 -7.19 -11.96
CA GLY A 319 12.20 -6.87 -11.59
C GLY A 319 13.14 -8.07 -11.75
N GLU A 320 14.44 -7.86 -11.53
CA GLU A 320 15.48 -8.87 -11.76
C GLU A 320 15.29 -10.14 -10.91
N LEU A 321 14.80 -10.01 -9.68
CA LEU A 321 14.53 -11.12 -8.77
C LEU A 321 13.09 -11.62 -8.82
N GLY A 322 12.21 -11.02 -9.64
CA GLY A 322 10.80 -11.35 -9.68
C GLY A 322 10.05 -11.06 -8.36
N GLN A 323 10.55 -10.12 -7.54
CA GLN A 323 9.99 -9.81 -6.21
C GLN A 323 9.47 -8.38 -6.09
N THR A 324 9.59 -7.58 -7.15
CA THR A 324 9.11 -6.19 -7.16
C THR A 324 7.64 -6.16 -7.58
N PHE A 325 6.78 -5.53 -6.78
CA PHE A 325 5.39 -5.30 -7.13
C PHE A 325 5.27 -4.44 -8.40
N VAL A 326 4.56 -4.94 -9.40
CA VAL A 326 4.32 -4.26 -10.69
C VAL A 326 2.84 -3.95 -10.86
N ALA A 327 1.96 -4.89 -10.55
CA ALA A 327 0.51 -4.78 -10.73
C ALA A 327 -0.21 -5.73 -9.77
N CYS A 328 -1.53 -5.65 -9.73
CA CYS A 328 -2.36 -6.63 -9.05
C CYS A 328 -3.63 -6.96 -9.85
N ARG A 329 -4.17 -8.16 -9.58
CA ARG A 329 -5.47 -8.61 -10.01
C ARG A 329 -6.38 -8.76 -8.81
N PHE A 330 -7.63 -8.39 -8.97
CA PHE A 330 -8.65 -8.49 -7.92
C PHE A 330 -9.88 -9.25 -8.41
N PRO A 331 -10.48 -10.05 -7.55
CA PRO A 331 -9.94 -10.63 -6.31
C PRO A 331 -8.87 -11.68 -6.58
N ALA A 332 -8.20 -12.21 -5.53
CA ALA A 332 -7.28 -13.35 -5.65
C ALA A 332 -7.98 -14.59 -6.25
N GLU A 333 -7.20 -15.50 -6.81
CA GLU A 333 -7.73 -16.75 -7.39
C GLU A 333 -8.45 -17.59 -6.34
N ARG A 334 -9.60 -18.15 -6.72
CA ARG A 334 -10.50 -18.89 -5.83
C ARG A 334 -9.86 -20.10 -5.19
N ASP A 335 -8.91 -20.73 -5.88
CA ASP A 335 -8.27 -21.98 -5.45
C ASP A 335 -7.56 -21.85 -4.09
N TYR A 336 -7.08 -20.66 -3.74
CA TYR A 336 -6.38 -20.40 -2.49
C TYR A 336 -6.91 -19.22 -1.69
N ALA A 337 -7.84 -18.44 -2.24
CA ALA A 337 -8.34 -17.23 -1.60
C ALA A 337 -8.91 -17.50 -0.20
N ALA A 338 -9.71 -18.55 -0.03
CA ALA A 338 -10.24 -18.92 1.29
C ALA A 338 -9.13 -19.36 2.27
N ALA A 339 -8.06 -19.98 1.77
CA ALA A 339 -6.95 -20.41 2.61
C ALA A 339 -6.13 -19.21 3.13
N ILE A 340 -5.79 -18.24 2.28
CA ILE A 340 -5.09 -17.03 2.71
C ILE A 340 -5.95 -16.17 3.64
N VAL A 341 -7.25 -16.07 3.41
CA VAL A 341 -8.19 -15.35 4.30
C VAL A 341 -8.22 -15.97 5.69
N ARG A 342 -8.25 -17.30 5.78
CA ARG A 342 -8.22 -18.01 7.06
C ARG A 342 -6.94 -17.70 7.85
N GLU A 343 -5.78 -17.71 7.20
CA GLU A 343 -4.51 -17.37 7.85
C GLU A 343 -4.44 -15.87 8.20
N ALA A 344 -4.92 -14.99 7.34
CA ALA A 344 -4.97 -13.56 7.60
C ALA A 344 -5.84 -13.19 8.81
N ARG A 345 -6.96 -13.88 9.02
CA ARG A 345 -7.82 -13.69 10.20
C ARG A 345 -7.10 -14.00 11.52
N LYS A 346 -6.18 -14.97 11.54
CA LYS A 346 -5.37 -15.27 12.74
C LYS A 346 -4.42 -14.10 13.05
N VAL A 347 -3.75 -13.56 12.02
CA VAL A 347 -2.90 -12.38 12.16
C VAL A 347 -3.72 -11.19 12.65
N GLY A 348 -4.87 -10.94 12.02
CA GLY A 348 -5.78 -9.85 12.41
C GLY A 348 -6.24 -9.96 13.85
N ALA A 349 -6.60 -11.17 14.32
CA ALA A 349 -6.99 -11.40 15.70
C ALA A 349 -5.86 -11.10 16.71
N SER A 350 -4.62 -11.48 16.37
CA SER A 350 -3.45 -11.17 17.21
C SER A 350 -3.19 -9.66 17.27
N LEU A 351 -3.26 -8.95 16.15
CA LEU A 351 -3.09 -7.49 16.11
C LEU A 351 -4.22 -6.77 16.86
N ALA A 352 -5.48 -7.24 16.73
CA ALA A 352 -6.62 -6.68 17.46
C ALA A 352 -6.47 -6.85 18.97
N ALA A 353 -5.98 -8.01 19.43
CA ALA A 353 -5.72 -8.27 20.84
C ALA A 353 -4.66 -7.34 21.44
N GLU A 354 -3.71 -6.87 20.65
CA GLU A 354 -2.73 -5.84 21.05
C GLU A 354 -3.29 -4.41 20.96
N GLY A 355 -4.50 -4.22 20.45
CA GLY A 355 -5.13 -2.90 20.33
C GLY A 355 -4.78 -2.15 19.05
N VAL A 356 -4.33 -2.83 18.01
CA VAL A 356 -4.13 -2.23 16.68
C VAL A 356 -5.46 -1.76 16.12
N VAL A 357 -5.47 -0.55 15.56
CA VAL A 357 -6.59 0.06 14.84
C VAL A 357 -6.08 0.60 13.51
N GLY A 358 -6.82 0.41 12.43
CA GLY A 358 -6.46 0.90 11.10
C GLY A 358 -6.47 -0.19 10.04
N ARG A 359 -5.95 0.15 8.86
CA ARG A 359 -5.80 -0.75 7.71
C ARG A 359 -4.39 -1.33 7.65
N PHE A 360 -4.30 -2.57 7.21
CA PHE A 360 -3.03 -3.25 6.96
C PHE A 360 -3.19 -4.34 5.90
N GLY A 361 -2.08 -4.73 5.29
CA GLY A 361 -2.00 -5.83 4.33
C GLY A 361 -1.15 -6.97 4.85
N ILE A 362 -1.43 -8.18 4.39
CA ILE A 362 -0.63 -9.37 4.64
C ILE A 362 -0.30 -10.00 3.30
N ASP A 363 0.98 -10.14 3.02
CA ASP A 363 1.46 -10.76 1.79
C ASP A 363 1.76 -12.24 2.02
N PHE A 364 1.40 -13.06 1.05
CA PHE A 364 1.59 -14.50 1.07
C PHE A 364 2.38 -14.97 -0.14
N VAL A 365 3.07 -16.09 0.03
CA VAL A 365 3.47 -16.98 -1.05
C VAL A 365 2.67 -18.26 -0.90
N VAL A 366 1.86 -18.60 -1.89
CA VAL A 366 1.18 -19.88 -1.94
C VAL A 366 1.93 -20.81 -2.88
N ALA A 367 2.26 -22.00 -2.39
CA ALA A 367 2.97 -23.00 -3.16
C ALA A 367 2.07 -24.22 -3.40
N ARG A 368 2.19 -24.85 -4.57
CA ARG A 368 1.46 -26.06 -4.88
C ARG A 368 2.22 -27.27 -4.36
N CYS A 369 1.65 -27.96 -3.36
CA CYS A 369 2.22 -29.14 -2.74
C CYS A 369 1.20 -30.29 -2.85
N ASP A 370 1.58 -31.38 -3.45
CA ASP A 370 0.70 -32.56 -3.63
C ASP A 370 -0.68 -32.24 -4.24
N GLY A 371 -0.72 -31.25 -5.14
CA GLY A 371 -1.94 -30.80 -5.80
C GLY A 371 -2.73 -29.72 -5.07
N GLU A 372 -2.43 -29.44 -3.80
CA GLU A 372 -3.08 -28.43 -2.97
C GLU A 372 -2.25 -27.16 -2.87
N TRP A 373 -2.93 -25.99 -2.74
CA TRP A 373 -2.28 -24.72 -2.50
C TRP A 373 -2.06 -24.48 -1.00
N VAL A 374 -0.80 -24.36 -0.60
CA VAL A 374 -0.38 -24.13 0.79
C VAL A 374 0.06 -22.69 0.97
N PRO A 375 -0.65 -21.87 1.76
CA PRO A 375 -0.27 -20.50 2.03
C PRO A 375 0.88 -20.40 3.03
N ASN A 376 1.81 -19.48 2.78
CA ASN A 376 2.85 -19.04 3.70
C ASN A 376 2.83 -17.52 3.79
N ALA A 377 2.58 -16.96 4.96
CA ALA A 377 2.64 -15.53 5.20
C ALA A 377 4.10 -15.06 5.19
N VAL A 378 4.40 -13.95 4.50
CA VAL A 378 5.77 -13.46 4.31
C VAL A 378 6.00 -12.05 4.78
N GLU A 379 4.95 -11.22 4.86
CA GLU A 379 5.06 -9.80 5.26
C GLU A 379 3.74 -9.26 5.80
N ILE A 380 3.81 -8.32 6.75
CA ILE A 380 2.69 -7.50 7.21
C ILE A 380 3.01 -6.04 6.86
N ASN A 381 2.14 -5.42 6.10
CA ASN A 381 2.24 -4.01 5.72
C ASN A 381 1.25 -3.18 6.55
N LEU A 382 1.72 -2.50 7.60
CA LEU A 382 0.89 -1.69 8.52
C LEU A 382 0.56 -0.30 7.92
N ARG A 383 0.22 -0.28 6.64
CA ARG A 383 -0.02 0.94 5.87
C ARG A 383 -0.90 0.66 4.66
N GLU A 384 -1.31 1.71 3.98
CA GLU A 384 -1.86 1.57 2.63
C GLU A 384 -0.80 1.10 1.64
N GLY A 385 -1.20 0.34 0.64
CA GLY A 385 -0.33 -0.21 -0.40
C GLY A 385 -0.84 0.05 -1.81
N GLY A 386 -0.17 -0.54 -2.81
CA GLY A 386 -0.58 -0.44 -4.22
C GLY A 386 -1.95 -1.05 -4.53
N THR A 387 -2.51 -1.82 -3.60
CA THR A 387 -3.85 -2.43 -3.72
C THR A 387 -4.96 -1.60 -3.05
N SER A 388 -4.62 -0.61 -2.22
CA SER A 388 -5.60 0.12 -1.40
C SER A 388 -6.46 1.07 -2.24
N HIS A 389 -5.84 1.91 -3.07
CA HIS A 389 -6.54 2.88 -3.89
C HIS A 389 -7.37 2.25 -5.03
N PRO A 390 -6.93 1.17 -5.74
CA PRO A 390 -7.77 0.52 -6.73
C PRO A 390 -9.04 -0.09 -6.13
N TYR A 391 -8.88 -0.77 -4.99
CA TYR A 391 -10.04 -1.31 -4.28
C TYR A 391 -10.97 -0.20 -3.77
N GLY A 392 -10.39 0.88 -3.21
CA GLY A 392 -11.15 2.03 -2.76
C GLY A 392 -11.93 2.71 -3.89
N ALA A 393 -11.33 2.84 -5.07
CA ALA A 393 -11.99 3.35 -6.27
C ALA A 393 -13.17 2.46 -6.69
N LEU A 394 -12.94 1.13 -6.83
CA LEU A 394 -14.00 0.18 -7.15
C LEU A 394 -15.15 0.27 -6.14
N TRP A 395 -14.83 0.19 -4.85
CA TRP A 395 -15.83 0.20 -3.78
C TRP A 395 -16.65 1.49 -3.75
N LEU A 396 -16.00 2.67 -3.85
CA LEU A 396 -16.68 3.97 -3.81
C LEU A 396 -17.48 4.28 -5.08
N LEU A 397 -17.05 3.77 -6.24
CA LEU A 397 -17.76 3.96 -7.51
C LEU A 397 -18.98 3.04 -7.66
N THR A 398 -18.94 1.84 -7.07
CA THR A 398 -19.99 0.82 -7.29
C THR A 398 -20.89 0.59 -6.09
N ASP A 399 -20.51 1.07 -4.89
CA ASP A 399 -21.13 0.71 -3.59
C ASP A 399 -21.20 -0.81 -3.36
N GLY A 400 -20.36 -1.57 -4.03
CA GLY A 400 -20.29 -3.02 -3.93
C GLY A 400 -19.64 -3.50 -2.64
N SER A 401 -19.63 -4.79 -2.42
CA SER A 401 -19.01 -5.42 -1.24
C SER A 401 -18.36 -6.76 -1.58
N LEU A 402 -17.31 -7.11 -0.82
CA LEU A 402 -16.69 -8.41 -0.86
C LEU A 402 -17.54 -9.40 -0.04
N ASP A 403 -17.93 -10.51 -0.66
CA ASP A 403 -18.40 -11.70 0.06
C ASP A 403 -17.14 -12.44 0.56
N GLU A 404 -16.87 -12.34 1.87
CA GLU A 404 -15.63 -12.88 2.46
C GLU A 404 -15.55 -14.42 2.37
N ASP A 405 -16.70 -15.11 2.38
CA ASP A 405 -16.74 -16.57 2.31
C ASP A 405 -16.49 -17.09 0.89
N LYS A 406 -17.02 -16.37 -0.10
CA LYS A 406 -16.83 -16.70 -1.51
C LYS A 406 -15.64 -16.00 -2.15
N THR A 407 -15.05 -15.01 -1.43
CA THR A 407 -13.97 -14.17 -1.94
C THR A 407 -14.30 -13.52 -3.29
N THR A 408 -15.57 -13.12 -3.48
CA THR A 408 -16.07 -12.48 -4.68
C THR A 408 -16.66 -11.11 -4.34
N PHE A 409 -16.49 -10.15 -5.24
CA PHE A 409 -17.02 -8.80 -5.06
C PHE A 409 -18.23 -8.60 -5.96
N HIS A 410 -19.31 -8.05 -5.39
CA HIS A 410 -20.53 -7.77 -6.14
C HIS A 410 -21.04 -6.36 -5.86
N THR A 411 -21.58 -5.74 -6.91
CA THR A 411 -22.34 -4.51 -6.80
C THR A 411 -23.69 -4.78 -6.10
N PRO A 412 -24.42 -3.75 -5.66
CA PRO A 412 -25.77 -3.93 -5.11
C PRO A 412 -26.76 -4.60 -6.09
N SER A 413 -26.52 -4.49 -7.40
CA SER A 413 -27.31 -5.19 -8.42
C SER A 413 -26.94 -6.66 -8.60
N GLY A 414 -25.94 -7.17 -7.86
CA GLY A 414 -25.46 -8.55 -7.95
C GLY A 414 -24.44 -8.80 -9.04
N GLN A 415 -24.00 -7.77 -9.77
CA GLN A 415 -22.98 -7.89 -10.82
C GLN A 415 -21.61 -8.11 -10.17
N ALA A 416 -20.91 -9.17 -10.56
CA ALA A 416 -19.53 -9.41 -10.15
C ALA A 416 -18.58 -8.38 -10.79
N LYS A 417 -17.59 -7.93 -10.03
CA LYS A 417 -16.56 -7.00 -10.54
C LYS A 417 -15.16 -7.50 -10.24
N TYR A 418 -14.29 -7.23 -11.20
CA TYR A 418 -12.87 -7.58 -11.19
C TYR A 418 -12.07 -6.36 -11.60
N TYR A 419 -10.79 -6.32 -11.26
CA TYR A 419 -9.88 -5.34 -11.85
C TYR A 419 -8.46 -5.87 -12.07
N PHE A 420 -7.78 -5.23 -13.01
CA PHE A 420 -6.32 -5.20 -13.14
C PHE A 420 -5.84 -3.79 -12.81
N ALA A 421 -4.88 -3.64 -11.90
CA ALA A 421 -4.38 -2.34 -11.51
C ALA A 421 -2.86 -2.29 -11.45
N THR A 422 -2.29 -1.16 -11.87
CA THR A 422 -0.86 -0.87 -11.82
C THR A 422 -0.60 0.61 -11.61
N ASP A 423 0.48 0.92 -10.89
CA ASP A 423 1.05 2.27 -10.76
C ASP A 423 2.20 2.50 -11.77
N ARG A 424 2.45 1.55 -12.66
CA ARG A 424 3.68 1.48 -13.46
C ARG A 424 3.43 1.33 -14.96
N LEU A 425 2.27 1.75 -15.46
CA LEU A 425 2.07 1.82 -16.91
C LEU A 425 2.87 3.01 -17.45
N GLY A 426 4.01 2.75 -18.05
CA GLY A 426 4.89 3.81 -18.52
C GLY A 426 5.94 3.33 -19.48
N ASP A 427 6.35 4.27 -20.33
CA ASP A 427 7.46 4.16 -21.27
C ASP A 427 8.13 5.55 -21.40
N PRO A 428 9.45 5.65 -21.58
CA PRO A 428 10.13 6.91 -21.87
C PRO A 428 9.50 7.71 -23.04
N ASP A 429 8.94 7.01 -24.02
CA ASP A 429 8.30 7.63 -25.19
C ASP A 429 6.96 8.29 -24.87
N TYR A 430 6.33 7.97 -23.73
CA TYR A 430 5.10 8.63 -23.29
C TYR A 430 5.35 10.03 -22.70
N ARG A 431 6.59 10.40 -22.34
CA ARG A 431 6.93 11.74 -21.88
C ARG A 431 6.46 12.82 -22.84
N GLY A 432 5.84 13.88 -22.31
CA GLY A 432 5.30 14.97 -23.09
C GLY A 432 3.96 14.66 -23.78
N ILE A 433 3.33 13.50 -23.54
CA ILE A 433 1.92 13.32 -23.86
C ILE A 433 1.13 14.23 -22.91
N LEU A 434 0.42 15.21 -23.46
CA LEU A 434 -0.41 16.12 -22.67
C LEU A 434 -1.56 15.37 -22.01
N LEU A 435 -1.80 15.66 -20.74
CA LEU A 435 -2.86 14.98 -19.97
C LEU A 435 -4.24 15.15 -20.61
N GLU A 436 -4.59 16.36 -21.05
CA GLU A 436 -5.87 16.63 -21.70
C GLU A 436 -6.05 15.80 -22.99
N HIS A 437 -4.97 15.67 -23.78
CA HIS A 437 -4.99 14.87 -24.99
C HIS A 437 -5.22 13.39 -24.70
N PHE A 438 -4.50 12.85 -23.70
CA PHE A 438 -4.69 11.47 -23.24
C PHE A 438 -6.12 11.21 -22.75
N LEU A 439 -6.65 12.06 -21.86
CA LEU A 439 -7.99 11.89 -21.30
C LEU A 439 -9.07 11.99 -22.38
N SER A 440 -8.95 12.93 -23.32
CA SER A 440 -9.86 13.07 -24.46
C SER A 440 -9.84 11.85 -25.38
N ALA A 441 -8.63 11.34 -25.69
CA ALA A 441 -8.46 10.15 -26.52
C ALA A 441 -8.98 8.89 -25.83
N ALA A 442 -8.77 8.75 -24.54
CA ALA A 442 -9.29 7.64 -23.73
C ALA A 442 -10.83 7.63 -23.70
N GLN A 443 -11.43 8.81 -23.52
CA GLN A 443 -12.89 8.96 -23.56
C GLN A 443 -13.44 8.62 -24.95
N ALA A 444 -12.83 9.14 -26.02
CA ALA A 444 -13.24 8.87 -27.39
C ALA A 444 -13.10 7.40 -27.80
N SER A 445 -12.16 6.67 -27.19
CA SER A 445 -11.95 5.24 -27.41
C SER A 445 -12.84 4.34 -26.57
N GLY A 446 -13.69 4.88 -25.70
CA GLY A 446 -14.56 4.11 -24.80
C GLY A 446 -13.80 3.33 -23.70
N LEU A 447 -12.53 3.69 -23.43
CA LEU A 447 -11.69 3.04 -22.41
C LEU A 447 -11.89 3.62 -21.02
N GLY A 448 -12.41 4.85 -20.89
CA GLY A 448 -12.69 5.49 -19.62
C GLY A 448 -13.83 4.80 -18.85
N TRP A 449 -13.90 5.10 -17.56
CA TRP A 449 -14.97 4.61 -16.69
C TRP A 449 -16.36 5.01 -17.20
N ASP A 450 -17.25 4.03 -17.32
CA ASP A 450 -18.66 4.23 -17.62
C ASP A 450 -19.52 3.92 -16.38
N PRO A 451 -20.18 4.91 -15.78
CA PRO A 451 -21.04 4.70 -14.61
C PRO A 451 -22.29 3.85 -14.91
N GLY A 452 -22.70 3.72 -16.18
CA GLY A 452 -23.87 2.93 -16.59
C GLY A 452 -23.57 1.43 -16.53
N THR A 453 -22.45 1.00 -17.08
CA THR A 453 -21.98 -0.40 -17.03
C THR A 453 -21.14 -0.69 -15.79
N GLN A 454 -20.65 0.33 -15.13
CA GLN A 454 -19.67 0.23 -14.04
C GLN A 454 -18.41 -0.54 -14.47
N THR A 455 -17.94 -0.29 -15.69
CA THR A 455 -16.71 -0.85 -16.27
C THR A 455 -15.87 0.27 -16.89
N GLY A 456 -14.59 -0.02 -17.18
CA GLY A 456 -13.66 0.93 -17.80
C GLY A 456 -12.46 1.24 -16.91
N ALA A 457 -11.57 2.10 -17.38
CA ALA A 457 -10.36 2.48 -16.69
C ALA A 457 -10.55 3.73 -15.83
N VAL A 458 -10.05 3.67 -14.60
CA VAL A 458 -9.85 4.81 -13.71
C VAL A 458 -8.35 5.09 -13.65
N TYR A 459 -7.96 6.32 -13.99
CA TYR A 459 -6.55 6.72 -14.02
C TYR A 459 -6.15 7.42 -12.74
N HIS A 460 -4.89 7.25 -12.34
CA HIS A 460 -4.32 7.88 -11.16
C HIS A 460 -2.85 8.25 -11.42
N MET A 461 -2.22 9.00 -10.51
CA MET A 461 -0.87 9.53 -10.71
C MET A 461 -0.74 10.35 -12.01
N LEU A 462 -1.77 11.09 -12.37
CA LEU A 462 -1.90 11.76 -13.67
C LEU A 462 -0.81 12.80 -13.90
N ARG A 463 -0.33 13.43 -12.82
CA ARG A 463 0.81 14.35 -12.85
C ARG A 463 2.07 13.73 -13.46
N ALA A 464 2.28 12.42 -13.33
CA ALA A 464 3.50 11.75 -13.74
C ALA A 464 3.55 11.47 -15.27
N LEU A 465 2.43 11.61 -15.99
CA LEU A 465 2.39 11.31 -17.43
C LEU A 465 3.35 12.18 -18.23
N GLU A 466 3.19 13.49 -18.15
CA GLU A 466 3.96 14.42 -18.97
C GLU A 466 5.47 14.41 -18.67
N PRO A 467 5.91 14.52 -17.40
CA PRO A 467 7.33 14.57 -17.06
C PRO A 467 8.02 13.21 -17.02
N GLN A 468 7.31 12.14 -16.64
CA GLN A 468 7.91 10.84 -16.39
C GLN A 468 7.51 9.78 -17.44
N GLY A 469 6.48 10.05 -18.26
CA GLY A 469 5.93 9.08 -19.20
C GLY A 469 5.23 7.91 -18.49
N ARG A 470 4.58 8.14 -17.35
CA ARG A 470 3.99 7.09 -16.52
C ARG A 470 2.66 7.53 -15.93
N ILE A 471 1.70 6.59 -15.90
CA ILE A 471 0.43 6.75 -15.17
C ILE A 471 0.11 5.49 -14.38
N GLY A 472 -0.82 5.62 -13.44
CA GLY A 472 -1.50 4.51 -12.83
C GLY A 472 -2.84 4.24 -13.51
N VAL A 473 -3.22 2.97 -13.55
CA VAL A 473 -4.47 2.49 -14.16
C VAL A 473 -5.14 1.47 -13.26
N THR A 474 -6.43 1.63 -13.01
CA THR A 474 -7.31 0.61 -12.45
C THR A 474 -8.36 0.28 -13.52
N ALA A 475 -8.16 -0.80 -14.24
CA ALA A 475 -9.07 -1.29 -15.28
C ALA A 475 -10.11 -2.23 -14.66
N ILE A 476 -11.37 -1.80 -14.61
CA ILE A 476 -12.49 -2.50 -13.97
C ILE A 476 -13.35 -3.18 -15.02
N GLY A 477 -13.65 -4.46 -14.84
CA GLY A 477 -14.48 -5.26 -15.73
C GLY A 477 -15.41 -6.22 -14.99
N ASP A 478 -16.31 -6.85 -15.73
CA ASP A 478 -17.26 -7.87 -15.24
C ASP A 478 -16.62 -9.29 -15.21
N SER A 479 -15.39 -9.39 -15.75
CA SER A 479 -14.54 -10.56 -15.71
C SER A 479 -13.07 -10.16 -15.61
N ARG A 480 -12.20 -11.11 -15.25
CA ARG A 480 -10.75 -10.90 -15.24
C ARG A 480 -10.21 -10.57 -16.63
N ASP A 481 -10.73 -11.25 -17.65
CA ASP A 481 -10.31 -11.06 -19.04
C ASP A 481 -10.70 -9.67 -19.53
N GLN A 482 -11.94 -9.24 -19.29
CA GLN A 482 -12.38 -7.89 -19.65
C GLN A 482 -11.55 -6.81 -18.95
N ALA A 483 -11.27 -6.97 -17.66
CA ALA A 483 -10.41 -6.02 -16.93
C ALA A 483 -9.01 -5.94 -17.55
N HIS A 484 -8.44 -7.08 -17.95
CA HIS A 484 -7.14 -7.12 -18.61
C HIS A 484 -7.17 -6.53 -20.03
N GLU A 485 -8.22 -6.78 -20.81
CA GLU A 485 -8.43 -6.20 -22.14
C GLU A 485 -8.54 -4.68 -22.08
N ILE A 486 -9.27 -4.13 -21.10
CA ILE A 486 -9.33 -2.68 -20.87
C ILE A 486 -7.94 -2.12 -20.58
N TYR A 487 -7.16 -2.77 -19.71
CA TYR A 487 -5.78 -2.37 -19.43
C TYR A 487 -4.89 -2.36 -20.69
N LEU A 488 -4.94 -3.43 -21.48
CA LEU A 488 -4.19 -3.51 -22.74
C LEU A 488 -4.63 -2.45 -23.76
N GLY A 489 -5.92 -2.13 -23.79
CA GLY A 489 -6.45 -1.03 -24.59
C GLY A 489 -5.85 0.32 -24.21
N VAL A 490 -5.70 0.60 -22.91
CA VAL A 490 -5.06 1.82 -22.41
C VAL A 490 -3.58 1.88 -22.79
N ALA A 491 -2.84 0.77 -22.66
CA ALA A 491 -1.44 0.69 -23.07
C ALA A 491 -1.30 0.96 -24.58
N THR A 492 -2.11 0.30 -25.42
CA THR A 492 -2.14 0.53 -26.88
C THR A 492 -2.47 1.99 -27.25
N LEU A 493 -3.39 2.63 -26.49
CA LEU A 493 -3.70 4.04 -26.69
C LEU A 493 -2.47 4.93 -26.45
N LEU A 494 -1.75 4.69 -25.36
CA LEU A 494 -0.54 5.46 -25.05
C LEU A 494 0.56 5.26 -26.09
N ASP A 495 0.76 4.01 -26.56
CA ASP A 495 1.71 3.72 -27.66
C ASP A 495 1.36 4.51 -28.91
N ARG A 496 0.09 4.57 -29.29
CA ARG A 496 -0.39 5.34 -30.43
C ARG A 496 -0.13 6.84 -30.25
N LEU A 497 -0.47 7.42 -29.11
CA LEU A 497 -0.26 8.84 -28.83
C LEU A 497 1.24 9.21 -28.82
N ALA A 498 2.10 8.31 -28.35
CA ALA A 498 3.55 8.48 -28.42
C ALA A 498 4.04 8.50 -29.87
N ALA A 499 3.55 7.59 -30.72
CA ALA A 499 3.90 7.52 -32.12
C ALA A 499 3.43 8.78 -32.93
N GLU A 500 2.22 9.27 -32.64
CA GLU A 500 1.69 10.49 -33.25
C GLU A 500 2.58 11.73 -32.96
N LYS A 501 3.13 11.80 -31.75
CA LYS A 501 4.01 12.86 -31.27
C LYS A 501 5.36 12.93 -32.06
N THR A 502 5.85 11.76 -32.46
CA THR A 502 7.16 11.64 -33.18
C THR A 502 7.05 11.85 -34.68
N THR A 503 5.85 11.94 -35.25
CA THR A 503 5.63 12.19 -36.66
C THR A 503 5.63 13.71 -36.91
N PRO A 504 6.65 14.30 -37.57
CA PRO A 504 6.64 15.73 -37.89
C PRO A 504 5.52 16.02 -38.91
N HIS A 505 4.70 17.02 -38.61
CA HIS A 505 3.70 17.57 -39.54
C HIS A 505 4.36 18.35 -40.70
#